data_b695e037a3ac7c34971830fcfff5d634
#
_entry.id   b695e037a3ac7c34971830fcfff5d634
#
_cell.length_a   1.000
_cell.length_b   1.000
_cell.length_c   1.000
_cell.angle_alpha   90.00
_cell.angle_beta   90.00
_cell.angle_gamma   90.00
#
_symmetry.space_group_name_H-M   'P 1'
#
loop_
_entity.id
_entity.type
_entity.pdbx_description
1 polymer ?
#
loop_
_entity_poly.entity_id
_entity_poly.type
_entity_poly.pdbx_seq_one_letter_code
_entity_poly.pdbx_strand_id
1 'polypeptide(L)'
;MNYFLLNMSYCMLKKLYFLILILLSQTLHSYPAQSELFGLSNSMVQVFVTFKGGVTGTGSGIVIKENHVATNCHVFADSDGVNVVKFYETYTPISVYADWENDLCILKFDNLPLSPVKLRSSEQLSYEEKVFSLTFPNDNPMPLPSYGKV
;
A
#
# COMPACT_ATOMS: atom_id res chain seq x y z
N MET A 1 42.10 -38.73 30.81
CA MET A 1 41.25 -37.59 31.31
C MET A 1 41.09 -36.43 30.33
N ASN A 2 42.03 -36.20 29.38
CA ASN A 2 41.92 -35.06 28.44
C ASN A 2 41.00 -35.26 27.22
N TYR A 3 40.76 -36.48 26.77
CA TYR A 3 39.89 -36.73 25.59
C TYR A 3 38.40 -36.47 25.84
N PHE A 4 37.94 -36.64 27.06
CA PHE A 4 36.52 -36.39 27.38
C PHE A 4 36.16 -34.91 27.40
N LEU A 5 37.05 -34.08 27.90
CA LEU A 5 36.88 -32.61 27.94
C LEU A 5 36.95 -31.98 26.54
N LEU A 6 37.82 -32.48 25.66
CA LEU A 6 37.92 -32.03 24.28
C LEU A 6 36.64 -32.35 23.46
N ASN A 7 36.06 -33.54 23.63
CA ASN A 7 34.84 -33.94 22.94
C ASN A 7 33.61 -33.16 23.44
N MET A 8 33.58 -32.80 24.72
CA MET A 8 32.48 -32.02 25.29
C MET A 8 32.51 -30.57 24.79
N SER A 9 33.73 -29.98 24.69
CA SER A 9 33.93 -28.62 24.13
C SER A 9 33.56 -28.54 22.64
N TYR A 10 33.90 -29.56 21.85
CA TYR A 10 33.58 -29.63 20.43
C TYR A 10 32.06 -29.76 20.17
N CYS A 11 31.38 -30.52 21.02
CA CYS A 11 29.92 -30.70 20.95
C CYS A 11 29.18 -29.37 21.29
N MET A 12 29.68 -28.64 22.28
CA MET A 12 29.12 -27.33 22.64
C MET A 12 29.36 -26.28 21.54
N LEU A 13 30.54 -26.26 20.92
CA LEU A 13 30.84 -25.37 19.80
C LEU A 13 29.92 -25.63 18.59
N LYS A 14 29.69 -26.91 18.24
CA LYS A 14 28.76 -27.27 17.15
C LYS A 14 27.31 -26.83 17.46
N LYS A 15 26.85 -27.01 18.69
CA LYS A 15 25.51 -26.54 19.08
C LYS A 15 25.40 -25.01 19.01
N LEU A 16 26.43 -24.30 19.46
CA LEU A 16 26.47 -22.83 19.39
C LEU A 16 26.48 -22.34 17.94
N TYR A 17 27.27 -22.96 17.07
CA TYR A 17 27.31 -22.64 15.64
C TYR A 17 25.95 -22.87 14.96
N PHE A 18 25.28 -23.97 15.29
CA PHE A 18 23.94 -24.28 14.75
C PHE A 18 22.88 -23.29 15.25
N LEU A 19 22.98 -22.84 16.50
CA LEU A 19 22.10 -21.82 17.06
C LEU A 19 22.29 -20.46 16.38
N ILE A 20 23.54 -20.08 16.10
CA ILE A 20 23.89 -18.84 15.38
C ILE A 20 23.37 -18.90 13.94
N LEU A 21 23.46 -20.04 13.24
CA LEU A 21 22.91 -20.24 11.91
C LEU A 21 21.37 -20.08 11.89
N ILE A 22 20.68 -20.62 12.90
CA ILE A 22 19.23 -20.48 13.03
C ILE A 22 18.84 -19.02 13.31
N LEU A 23 19.59 -18.30 14.12
CA LEU A 23 19.36 -16.89 14.41
C LEU A 23 19.62 -15.99 13.19
N LEU A 24 20.63 -16.31 12.38
CA LEU A 24 20.91 -15.57 11.13
C LEU A 24 19.86 -15.85 10.02
N SER A 25 19.18 -16.99 10.05
CA SER A 25 18.19 -17.35 9.03
C SER A 25 16.86 -16.58 9.16
N GLN A 26 16.63 -15.87 10.25
CA GLN A 26 15.36 -15.18 10.52
C GLN A 26 15.25 -13.76 9.91
N THR A 27 16.28 -13.27 9.23
CA THR A 27 16.32 -11.86 8.77
C THR A 27 15.80 -11.62 7.34
N LEU A 28 15.20 -12.61 6.67
CA LEU A 28 14.83 -12.52 5.25
C LEU A 28 13.34 -12.36 4.96
N HIS A 29 12.55 -11.83 5.88
CA HIS A 29 11.16 -11.47 5.57
C HIS A 29 11.07 -9.94 5.36
N SER A 30 11.41 -9.50 4.15
CA SER A 30 11.22 -8.11 3.73
C SER A 30 9.78 -7.91 3.23
N TYR A 31 8.83 -7.95 4.12
CA TYR A 31 7.57 -7.24 3.94
C TYR A 31 7.71 -5.85 4.54
N PRO A 32 7.00 -4.83 4.00
CA PRO A 32 7.05 -3.50 4.59
C PRO A 32 6.68 -3.56 6.07
N ALA A 33 7.38 -2.79 6.88
CA ALA A 33 7.04 -2.70 8.29
C ALA A 33 5.61 -2.17 8.46
N GLN A 34 4.92 -2.57 9.50
CA GLN A 34 3.55 -2.12 9.75
C GLN A 34 3.46 -0.59 9.87
N SER A 35 4.51 0.06 10.39
CA SER A 35 4.64 1.52 10.44
C SER A 35 4.71 2.16 9.05
N GLU A 36 5.33 1.50 8.08
CA GLU A 36 5.40 1.96 6.69
C GLU A 36 4.03 1.88 6.00
N LEU A 37 3.32 0.75 6.15
CA LEU A 37 1.95 0.59 5.67
C LEU A 37 1.03 1.65 6.25
N PHE A 38 1.15 1.92 7.55
CA PHE A 38 0.38 2.95 8.23
C PHE A 38 0.72 4.35 7.69
N GLY A 39 2.00 4.65 7.47
CA GLY A 39 2.46 5.91 6.86
C GLY A 39 1.85 6.13 5.47
N LEU A 40 1.89 5.10 4.61
CA LEU A 40 1.32 5.15 3.26
C LEU A 40 -0.20 5.26 3.27
N SER A 41 -0.87 4.63 4.23
CA SER A 41 -2.32 4.73 4.35
C SER A 41 -2.80 6.17 4.56
N ASN A 42 -1.97 7.06 5.11
CA ASN A 42 -2.31 8.48 5.28
C ASN A 42 -2.47 9.22 3.94
N SER A 43 -1.79 8.77 2.90
CA SER A 43 -1.90 9.33 1.55
C SER A 43 -3.00 8.68 0.71
N MET A 44 -3.72 7.71 1.26
CA MET A 44 -4.83 7.04 0.58
C MET A 44 -6.17 7.64 0.97
N VAL A 45 -7.08 7.65 0.04
CA VAL A 45 -8.47 8.08 0.23
C VAL A 45 -9.42 7.02 -0.31
N GLN A 46 -10.60 6.91 0.28
CA GLN A 46 -11.71 6.18 -0.32
C GLN A 46 -12.39 7.08 -1.34
N VAL A 47 -12.54 6.60 -2.57
CA VAL A 47 -13.33 7.28 -3.60
C VAL A 47 -14.77 6.82 -3.44
N PHE A 48 -15.67 7.76 -3.21
CA PHE A 48 -17.09 7.50 -3.02
C PHE A 48 -17.88 8.08 -4.19
N VAL A 49 -18.71 7.27 -4.80
CA VAL A 49 -19.49 7.67 -5.98
C VAL A 49 -20.97 7.47 -5.73
N THR A 50 -21.76 8.33 -6.35
CA THR A 50 -23.23 8.23 -6.34
C THR A 50 -23.72 8.10 -7.77
N PHE A 51 -24.52 7.08 -8.02
CA PHE A 51 -25.18 6.81 -9.29
C PHE A 51 -26.64 7.22 -9.26
N LYS A 52 -27.26 7.26 -10.45
CA LYS A 52 -28.71 7.50 -10.58
C LYS A 52 -29.52 6.56 -9.70
N GLY A 53 -30.52 7.13 -9.04
CA GLY A 53 -31.38 6.37 -8.13
C GLY A 53 -30.78 6.20 -6.70
N GLY A 54 -29.67 6.89 -6.37
CA GLY A 54 -29.11 6.88 -5.03
C GLY A 54 -28.26 5.65 -4.70
N VAL A 55 -27.92 4.86 -5.71
CA VAL A 55 -26.97 3.74 -5.57
C VAL A 55 -25.58 4.34 -5.35
N THR A 56 -24.82 3.77 -4.42
CA THR A 56 -23.46 4.21 -4.11
C THR A 56 -22.43 3.15 -4.48
N GLY A 57 -21.23 3.59 -4.79
CA GLY A 57 -20.08 2.73 -5.03
C GLY A 57 -18.84 3.30 -4.36
N THR A 58 -17.84 2.46 -4.18
CA THR A 58 -16.57 2.85 -3.57
C THR A 58 -15.39 2.36 -4.40
N GLY A 59 -14.30 3.10 -4.33
CA GLY A 59 -13.02 2.77 -4.92
C GLY A 59 -11.87 3.27 -4.05
N SER A 60 -10.66 3.13 -4.53
CA SER A 60 -9.46 3.60 -3.86
C SER A 60 -8.81 4.72 -4.66
N GLY A 61 -8.29 5.72 -3.96
CA GLY A 61 -7.49 6.78 -4.54
C GLY A 61 -6.21 7.01 -3.74
N ILE A 62 -5.22 7.59 -4.38
CA ILE A 62 -3.94 7.90 -3.77
C ILE A 62 -3.53 9.34 -4.08
N VAL A 63 -3.09 10.07 -3.07
CA VAL A 63 -2.58 11.43 -3.24
C VAL A 63 -1.20 11.36 -3.89
N ILE A 64 -1.08 11.82 -5.14
CA ILE A 64 0.17 11.78 -5.92
C ILE A 64 0.91 13.11 -5.95
N LYS A 65 0.22 14.18 -5.67
CA LYS A 65 0.70 15.56 -5.59
C LYS A 65 -0.24 16.34 -4.68
N GLU A 66 0.21 17.47 -4.16
CA GLU A 66 -0.65 18.40 -3.41
C GLU A 66 -1.96 18.66 -4.15
N ASN A 67 -3.09 18.45 -3.47
CA ASN A 67 -4.44 18.60 -4.00
C ASN A 67 -4.79 17.72 -5.23
N HIS A 68 -4.05 16.63 -5.49
CA HIS A 68 -4.30 15.73 -6.61
C HIS A 68 -4.34 14.27 -6.16
N VAL A 69 -5.43 13.60 -6.49
CA VAL A 69 -5.66 12.17 -6.20
C VAL A 69 -5.73 11.41 -7.52
N ALA A 70 -4.94 10.35 -7.65
CA ALA A 70 -5.06 9.39 -8.73
C ALA A 70 -6.03 8.27 -8.32
N THR A 71 -6.88 7.87 -9.27
CA THR A 71 -7.82 6.75 -9.13
C THR A 71 -8.11 6.15 -10.51
N ASN A 72 -8.79 5.01 -10.59
CA ASN A 72 -9.27 4.46 -11.85
C ASN A 72 -10.51 5.21 -12.33
N CYS A 73 -10.61 5.43 -13.65
CA CYS A 73 -11.76 6.12 -14.24
C CYS A 73 -13.04 5.34 -14.14
N HIS A 74 -12.99 3.99 -14.28
CA HIS A 74 -14.17 3.12 -14.19
C HIS A 74 -14.88 3.20 -12.82
N VAL A 75 -14.18 3.63 -11.76
CA VAL A 75 -14.78 3.77 -10.42
C VAL A 75 -15.98 4.70 -10.44
N PHE A 76 -15.95 5.75 -11.26
CA PHE A 76 -17.02 6.74 -11.34
C PHE A 76 -17.61 6.91 -12.75
N ALA A 77 -17.37 5.92 -13.64
CA ALA A 77 -18.05 5.87 -14.93
C ALA A 77 -19.57 5.89 -14.74
N ASP A 78 -20.27 6.73 -15.49
CA ASP A 78 -21.74 6.91 -15.42
C ASP A 78 -22.28 7.35 -14.04
N SER A 79 -21.42 7.82 -13.13
CA SER A 79 -21.87 8.36 -11.84
C SER A 79 -22.40 9.80 -11.96
N ASP A 80 -23.30 10.17 -11.07
CA ASP A 80 -23.80 11.55 -10.95
C ASP A 80 -22.86 12.44 -10.12
N GLY A 81 -21.97 11.83 -9.33
CA GLY A 81 -21.01 12.56 -8.50
C GLY A 81 -19.91 11.68 -7.94
N VAL A 82 -18.75 12.28 -7.73
CA VAL A 82 -17.58 11.67 -7.10
C VAL A 82 -17.06 12.56 -5.97
N ASN A 83 -16.77 11.94 -4.85
CA ASN A 83 -16.12 12.56 -3.69
C ASN A 83 -14.97 11.67 -3.22
N VAL A 84 -14.07 12.19 -2.43
CA VAL A 84 -13.13 11.37 -1.66
C VAL A 84 -13.43 11.51 -0.17
N VAL A 85 -13.26 10.42 0.55
CA VAL A 85 -13.49 10.36 1.99
C VAL A 85 -12.19 9.98 2.68
N LYS A 86 -11.83 10.72 3.72
CA LYS A 86 -10.70 10.43 4.60
C LYS A 86 -11.03 10.87 6.02
N PHE A 87 -10.83 9.98 7.00
CA PHE A 87 -11.10 10.25 8.42
C PHE A 87 -12.50 10.81 8.68
N TYR A 88 -13.52 10.28 7.97
CA TYR A 88 -14.93 10.75 8.01
C TYR A 88 -15.17 12.15 7.44
N GLU A 89 -14.15 12.80 6.88
CA GLU A 89 -14.30 14.04 6.12
C GLU A 89 -14.45 13.76 4.64
N THR A 90 -15.31 14.53 3.98
CA THR A 90 -15.62 14.40 2.55
C THR A 90 -15.08 15.61 1.80
N TYR A 91 -14.37 15.35 0.71
CA TYR A 91 -13.81 16.36 -0.17
C TYR A 91 -14.36 16.17 -1.59
N THR A 92 -14.89 17.23 -2.16
CA THR A 92 -15.41 17.24 -3.53
C THR A 92 -14.34 17.78 -4.48
N PRO A 93 -14.01 17.08 -5.56
CA PRO A 93 -13.06 17.57 -6.54
C PRO A 93 -13.64 18.76 -7.32
N ILE A 94 -12.77 19.73 -7.66
CA ILE A 94 -13.12 20.87 -8.48
C ILE A 94 -12.93 20.60 -9.98
N SER A 95 -12.15 19.57 -10.32
CA SER A 95 -11.98 19.11 -11.71
C SER A 95 -11.49 17.66 -11.76
N VAL A 96 -11.74 17.02 -12.91
CA VAL A 96 -11.31 15.66 -13.23
C VAL A 96 -10.53 15.70 -14.54
N TYR A 97 -9.36 15.09 -14.55
CA TYR A 97 -8.57 14.83 -15.75
C TYR A 97 -8.61 13.32 -16.01
N ALA A 98 -9.22 12.91 -17.12
CA ALA A 98 -9.49 11.53 -17.41
C ALA A 98 -8.70 11.02 -18.60
N ASP A 99 -7.98 9.93 -18.40
CA ASP A 99 -7.42 9.09 -19.44
C ASP A 99 -8.19 7.75 -19.41
N TRP A 100 -9.27 7.69 -20.16
CA TRP A 100 -10.17 6.53 -20.22
C TRP A 100 -9.50 5.32 -20.89
N GLU A 101 -8.55 5.56 -21.79
CA GLU A 101 -7.85 4.48 -22.49
C GLU A 101 -6.97 3.68 -21.53
N ASN A 102 -6.31 4.37 -20.61
CA ASN A 102 -5.44 3.74 -19.59
C ASN A 102 -6.14 3.56 -18.24
N ASP A 103 -7.44 3.86 -18.16
CA ASP A 103 -8.22 3.80 -16.92
C ASP A 103 -7.58 4.58 -15.76
N LEU A 104 -6.99 5.74 -16.06
CA LEU A 104 -6.31 6.59 -15.10
C LEU A 104 -6.98 7.97 -15.04
N CYS A 105 -7.49 8.30 -13.87
CA CYS A 105 -8.11 9.58 -13.61
C CYS A 105 -7.42 10.34 -12.47
N ILE A 106 -7.30 11.66 -12.63
CA ILE A 106 -6.78 12.56 -11.60
C ILE A 106 -7.90 13.50 -11.15
N LEU A 107 -8.23 13.42 -9.88
CA LEU A 107 -9.15 14.32 -9.21
C LEU A 107 -8.36 15.47 -8.61
N LYS A 108 -8.71 16.71 -8.95
CA LYS A 108 -8.09 17.93 -8.41
C LYS A 108 -9.02 18.57 -7.37
N PHE A 109 -8.44 19.01 -6.27
CA PHE A 109 -9.12 19.67 -5.17
C PHE A 109 -8.62 21.11 -5.00
N ASP A 110 -9.40 21.95 -4.36
CA ASP A 110 -8.98 23.29 -3.95
C ASP A 110 -8.10 23.21 -2.68
N ASN A 111 -8.55 22.42 -1.70
CA ASN A 111 -7.82 22.18 -0.47
C ASN A 111 -8.01 20.71 -0.03
N LEU A 112 -6.97 19.90 -0.12
CA LEU A 112 -6.93 18.54 0.38
C LEU A 112 -5.74 18.40 1.35
N PRO A 113 -5.95 18.44 2.67
CA PRO A 113 -4.89 18.48 3.67
C PRO A 113 -4.22 17.11 3.88
N LEU A 114 -3.84 16.45 2.78
CA LEU A 114 -3.19 15.14 2.76
C LEU A 114 -1.85 15.22 2.06
N SER A 115 -0.88 14.48 2.57
CA SER A 115 0.46 14.43 2.00
C SER A 115 0.53 13.44 0.83
N PRO A 116 1.21 13.81 -0.27
CA PRO A 116 1.40 12.90 -1.40
C PRO A 116 2.39 11.77 -1.09
N VAL A 117 2.21 10.65 -1.77
CA VAL A 117 3.21 9.57 -1.77
C VAL A 117 4.44 9.97 -2.58
N LYS A 118 5.57 9.36 -2.26
CA LYS A 118 6.76 9.45 -3.11
C LYS A 118 6.61 8.50 -4.30
N LEU A 119 6.59 9.07 -5.50
CA LEU A 119 6.55 8.28 -6.73
C LEU A 119 7.94 7.73 -7.07
N ARG A 120 7.98 6.52 -7.64
CA ARG A 120 9.16 5.85 -8.19
C ARG A 120 8.93 5.61 -9.68
N SER A 121 9.99 5.75 -10.50
CA SER A 121 9.90 5.37 -11.91
C SER A 121 9.67 3.87 -12.07
N SER A 122 8.81 3.48 -13.02
CA SER A 122 8.58 2.08 -13.39
C SER A 122 9.83 1.39 -13.94
N GLU A 123 10.77 2.15 -14.52
CA GLU A 123 12.06 1.63 -15.01
C GLU A 123 12.96 1.08 -13.88
N GLN A 124 12.67 1.46 -12.63
CA GLN A 124 13.40 0.97 -11.46
C GLN A 124 12.82 -0.35 -10.91
N LEU A 125 11.72 -0.84 -11.47
CA LEU A 125 11.12 -2.12 -11.09
C LEU A 125 11.97 -3.27 -11.65
N SER A 126 12.17 -4.28 -10.83
CA SER A 126 12.89 -5.50 -11.20
C SER A 126 11.92 -6.67 -11.31
N TYR A 127 12.20 -7.61 -12.21
CA TYR A 127 11.45 -8.88 -12.28
C TYR A 127 11.53 -9.62 -10.94
N GLU A 128 10.41 -10.21 -10.50
CA GLU A 128 10.27 -10.87 -9.19
C GLU A 128 10.43 -9.92 -7.96
N GLU A 129 10.48 -8.61 -8.17
CA GLU A 129 10.47 -7.66 -7.06
C GLU A 129 9.18 -7.82 -6.25
N LYS A 130 9.31 -7.94 -4.93
CA LYS A 130 8.17 -7.99 -4.03
C LYS A 130 7.50 -6.63 -3.97
N VAL A 131 6.22 -6.62 -4.20
CA VAL A 131 5.38 -5.42 -4.15
C VAL A 131 4.17 -5.67 -3.25
N PHE A 132 3.52 -4.61 -2.84
CA PHE A 132 2.22 -4.67 -2.19
C PHE A 132 1.31 -3.57 -2.74
N SER A 133 0.01 -3.79 -2.65
CA SER A 133 -1.01 -2.78 -2.92
C SER A 133 -1.80 -2.51 -1.64
N LEU A 134 -2.30 -1.29 -1.52
CA LEU A 134 -3.25 -0.90 -0.50
C LEU A 134 -4.56 -0.51 -1.18
N THR A 135 -5.67 -1.07 -0.74
CA THR A 135 -7.01 -0.80 -1.31
C THR A 135 -8.05 -0.71 -0.20
N PHE A 136 -9.14 0.00 -0.46
CA PHE A 136 -10.32 0.01 0.40
C PHE A 136 -11.32 -1.03 -0.12
N PRO A 137 -11.37 -2.25 0.45
CA PRO A 137 -12.32 -3.25 0.01
C PRO A 137 -13.68 -3.02 0.66
N ASN A 138 -14.76 -3.05 -0.14
CA ASN A 138 -16.16 -3.14 0.32
C ASN A 138 -16.48 -2.28 1.55
N ASP A 139 -16.58 -0.99 1.40
CA ASP A 139 -16.98 -0.03 2.47
C ASP A 139 -16.14 -0.08 3.75
N ASN A 140 -15.02 -0.76 3.73
CA ASN A 140 -14.09 -0.76 4.86
C ASN A 140 -13.40 0.61 4.95
N PRO A 141 -13.50 1.33 6.07
CA PRO A 141 -12.88 2.65 6.23
C PRO A 141 -11.34 2.59 6.32
N MET A 142 -10.78 1.40 6.45
CA MET A 142 -9.33 1.18 6.55
C MET A 142 -8.81 0.47 5.30
N PRO A 143 -7.73 0.96 4.67
CA PRO A 143 -7.12 0.25 3.56
C PRO A 143 -6.45 -1.04 4.04
N LEU A 144 -6.58 -2.10 3.25
CA LEU A 144 -5.97 -3.39 3.51
C LEU A 144 -4.86 -3.67 2.50
N PRO A 145 -3.72 -4.26 2.96
CA PRO A 145 -2.64 -4.64 2.07
C PRO A 145 -2.89 -5.97 1.38
N SER A 146 -2.50 -6.05 0.11
CA SER A 146 -2.33 -7.29 -0.64
C SER A 146 -0.91 -7.38 -1.15
N TYR A 147 -0.33 -8.57 -1.18
CA TYR A 147 1.09 -8.77 -1.48
C TYR A 147 1.25 -9.54 -2.78
N GLY A 148 2.27 -9.19 -3.54
CA GLY A 148 2.56 -9.81 -4.82
C GLY A 148 4.01 -9.60 -5.26
N LYS A 149 4.25 -9.89 -6.54
CA LYS A 149 5.52 -9.66 -7.24
C LYS A 149 5.25 -9.05 -8.61
N VAL A 150 6.23 -8.31 -9.12
CA VAL A 150 6.24 -7.78 -10.49
C VAL A 150 6.59 -8.90 -11.47
#